data_4964a7adb08eb7c1491cbbaeeb9fbb59
#
_entry.id   4964a7adb08eb7c1491cbbaeeb9fbb59
#
_cell.length_a   1.000
_cell.length_b   1.000
_cell.length_c   1.000
_cell.angle_alpha   90.00
_cell.angle_beta   90.00
_cell.angle_gamma   90.00
#
_symmetry.space_group_name_H-M   'P 1'
#
loop_
_entity.id
_entity.type
_entity.pdbx_description
1 polymer ?
#
loop_
_entity_poly.entity_id
_entity_poly.type
_entity_poly.pdbx_seq_one_letter_code
_entity_poly.pdbx_strand_id
1 'polypeptide(L)'
;PQIAMANSLGMRVIVTDHHEVPYIEENGERKEQLPPALAVVDPKRADDTYPFSGICGGVVALKLIQAITEKTGNPGLVNIQEELLEFAALSTVCDVMELKDENRILVKEGLKRIQKGYNEGLKALMEVNDIAPDRLSAYHLGFVLGPCLNATGRLDTAKRALELLQSFTRADAMTAARELKDLNESRKNLTVQGIQRADEYIQEHHMAEDKVMVIYLPEVHESIAGIIAGKVREKYHHPVFILTKGEDGVKGSGRSIEAYHMYDAMTQVKEYFTKYGGHKLAAGLSMREEDIEPLRAALNKKCTLTEDDFIPKVHIDVAMPMGYADDALAGEFALLEPFGTGNPRPLFAQKGLVFQAGFKMGANKTCARFRVKTPEGTTQTVVFFGDLEKLGAFLDEKYGVGSEEVLYAGKGNFPLSVVYQVSQNTYKGKTEVQFVMQNYC
;
A
#
# COMPACT_ATOMS: atom_id res chain seq x y z
N PRO A 1 3.95 -0.88 -30.71
CA PRO A 1 4.56 -0.03 -31.76
C PRO A 1 6.06 0.08 -31.61
N GLN A 2 6.61 0.33 -30.40
CA GLN A 2 8.05 0.55 -30.16
C GLN A 2 8.90 -0.68 -30.52
N ILE A 3 8.44 -1.90 -30.17
CA ILE A 3 9.14 -3.14 -30.49
C ILE A 3 9.17 -3.37 -32.01
N ALA A 4 8.07 -3.08 -32.70
CA ALA A 4 8.03 -3.17 -34.17
C ALA A 4 9.00 -2.17 -34.83
N MET A 5 9.09 -0.96 -34.28
CA MET A 5 10.07 0.05 -34.74
C MET A 5 11.51 -0.43 -34.49
N ALA A 6 11.82 -0.95 -33.31
CA ALA A 6 13.16 -1.50 -33.01
C ALA A 6 13.54 -2.62 -33.98
N ASN A 7 12.61 -3.54 -34.29
CA ASN A 7 12.81 -4.59 -35.27
C ASN A 7 13.09 -4.04 -36.68
N SER A 8 12.38 -2.96 -37.07
CA SER A 8 12.63 -2.30 -38.36
C SER A 8 14.01 -1.65 -38.47
N LEU A 9 14.60 -1.33 -37.31
CA LEU A 9 15.99 -0.83 -37.21
C LEU A 9 17.03 -1.95 -37.07
N GLY A 10 16.63 -3.22 -37.23
CA GLY A 10 17.53 -4.38 -37.13
C GLY A 10 17.86 -4.81 -35.69
N MET A 11 17.20 -4.28 -34.71
CA MET A 11 17.39 -4.67 -33.29
C MET A 11 16.68 -5.99 -32.99
N ARG A 12 17.32 -6.85 -32.18
CA ARG A 12 16.70 -8.04 -31.61
C ARG A 12 16.23 -7.71 -30.19
N VAL A 13 14.91 -7.75 -29.97
CA VAL A 13 14.31 -7.33 -28.71
C VAL A 13 13.83 -8.56 -27.92
N ILE A 14 14.19 -8.63 -26.65
CA ILE A 14 13.60 -9.54 -25.66
C ILE A 14 12.81 -8.66 -24.67
N VAL A 15 11.56 -9.05 -24.39
CA VAL A 15 10.71 -8.38 -23.41
C VAL A 15 10.65 -9.25 -22.16
N THR A 16 10.86 -8.64 -21.00
CA THR A 16 10.58 -9.23 -19.68
C THR A 16 9.49 -8.40 -19.03
N ASP A 17 8.39 -9.04 -18.63
CA ASP A 17 7.22 -8.37 -18.04
C ASP A 17 6.57 -9.27 -16.99
N HIS A 18 5.62 -8.72 -16.23
CA HIS A 18 4.82 -9.40 -15.22
C HIS A 18 3.38 -8.87 -15.15
N HIS A 19 3.01 -7.97 -16.06
CA HIS A 19 1.65 -7.45 -16.15
C HIS A 19 0.71 -8.47 -16.79
N GLU A 20 -0.61 -8.28 -16.58
CA GLU A 20 -1.61 -9.07 -17.28
C GLU A 20 -1.43 -8.92 -18.79
N VAL A 21 -1.36 -10.06 -19.49
CA VAL A 21 -1.18 -10.07 -20.95
C VAL A 21 -2.45 -9.54 -21.62
N PRO A 22 -2.36 -8.47 -22.44
CA PRO A 22 -3.52 -8.00 -23.20
C PRO A 22 -4.06 -9.08 -24.12
N TYR A 23 -5.38 -9.17 -24.25
CA TYR A 23 -6.04 -10.12 -25.15
C TYR A 23 -7.17 -9.49 -25.94
N ILE A 24 -7.54 -10.13 -27.03
CA ILE A 24 -8.77 -9.87 -27.78
C ILE A 24 -9.66 -11.12 -27.72
N GLU A 25 -10.96 -10.93 -27.76
CA GLU A 25 -11.90 -12.03 -27.90
C GLU A 25 -12.25 -12.24 -29.37
N GLU A 26 -11.86 -13.38 -29.93
CA GLU A 26 -12.21 -13.81 -31.28
C GLU A 26 -13.01 -15.13 -31.20
N ASN A 27 -14.26 -15.14 -31.68
CA ASN A 27 -15.13 -16.34 -31.69
C ASN A 27 -15.36 -16.97 -30.31
N GLY A 28 -15.32 -16.18 -29.22
CA GLY A 28 -15.47 -16.65 -27.84
C GLY A 28 -14.20 -17.24 -27.23
N GLU A 29 -13.07 -17.14 -27.91
CA GLU A 29 -11.75 -17.51 -27.40
C GLU A 29 -10.90 -16.27 -27.10
N ARG A 30 -10.16 -16.31 -26.00
CA ARG A 30 -9.19 -15.27 -25.65
C ARG A 30 -7.89 -15.51 -26.39
N LYS A 31 -7.47 -14.51 -27.17
CA LYS A 31 -6.21 -14.54 -27.92
C LYS A 31 -5.28 -13.45 -27.40
N GLU A 32 -4.18 -13.85 -26.76
CA GLU A 32 -3.19 -12.95 -26.22
C GLU A 32 -2.54 -12.08 -27.30
N GLN A 33 -2.29 -10.81 -26.94
CA GLN A 33 -1.67 -9.81 -27.82
C GLN A 33 -0.25 -9.55 -27.35
N LEU A 34 0.67 -10.41 -27.75
CA LEU A 34 2.09 -10.24 -27.43
C LEU A 34 2.77 -9.24 -28.39
N PRO A 35 3.75 -8.46 -27.91
CA PRO A 35 4.57 -7.61 -28.76
C PRO A 35 5.43 -8.48 -29.72
N PRO A 36 5.76 -8.00 -30.92
CA PRO A 36 6.56 -8.75 -31.90
C PRO A 36 8.05 -8.78 -31.50
N ALA A 37 8.37 -9.27 -30.33
CA ALA A 37 9.72 -9.46 -29.83
C ALA A 37 10.28 -10.83 -30.21
N LEU A 38 11.61 -10.99 -30.14
CA LEU A 38 12.29 -12.27 -30.32
C LEU A 38 11.83 -13.30 -29.28
N ALA A 39 11.64 -12.83 -28.03
CA ALA A 39 11.05 -13.59 -26.94
C ALA A 39 10.32 -12.63 -25.98
N VAL A 40 9.23 -13.13 -25.36
CA VAL A 40 8.52 -12.46 -24.28
C VAL A 40 8.53 -13.39 -23.09
N VAL A 41 9.18 -12.96 -22.01
CA VAL A 41 9.26 -13.67 -20.73
C VAL A 41 8.29 -13.01 -19.77
N ASP A 42 7.17 -13.65 -19.54
CA ASP A 42 6.12 -13.17 -18.65
C ASP A 42 5.40 -14.38 -18.02
N PRO A 43 5.43 -14.52 -16.69
CA PRO A 43 4.83 -15.68 -16.00
C PRO A 43 3.30 -15.71 -16.06
N LYS A 44 2.65 -14.68 -16.60
CA LYS A 44 1.18 -14.61 -16.76
C LYS A 44 0.70 -14.99 -18.15
N ARG A 45 1.58 -15.35 -19.06
CA ARG A 45 1.20 -15.87 -20.36
C ARG A 45 0.49 -17.21 -20.21
N ALA A 46 -0.50 -17.45 -21.05
CA ALA A 46 -1.30 -18.69 -21.03
C ALA A 46 -0.47 -19.95 -21.30
N ASP A 47 0.65 -19.82 -22.04
CA ASP A 47 1.57 -20.91 -22.38
C ASP A 47 2.78 -21.03 -21.43
N ASP A 48 2.87 -20.17 -20.40
CA ASP A 48 3.95 -20.23 -19.42
C ASP A 48 3.73 -21.38 -18.41
N THR A 49 4.81 -22.01 -17.99
CA THR A 49 4.79 -23.15 -17.07
C THR A 49 5.46 -22.84 -15.73
N TYR A 50 5.83 -21.59 -15.50
CA TYR A 50 6.43 -21.19 -14.23
C TYR A 50 5.41 -21.38 -13.08
N PRO A 51 5.77 -22.08 -12.00
CA PRO A 51 4.80 -22.54 -10.99
C PRO A 51 4.17 -21.41 -10.14
N PHE A 52 4.74 -20.21 -10.16
CA PHE A 52 4.28 -19.08 -9.39
C PHE A 52 4.26 -17.79 -10.22
N SER A 53 3.13 -17.49 -10.84
CA SER A 53 2.97 -16.32 -11.73
C SER A 53 2.91 -14.97 -11.00
N GLY A 54 2.80 -14.96 -9.68
CA GLY A 54 2.64 -13.76 -8.85
C GLY A 54 3.95 -13.00 -8.54
N ILE A 55 4.96 -13.05 -9.40
CA ILE A 55 6.24 -12.35 -9.23
C ILE A 55 6.23 -10.99 -9.92
N CYS A 56 6.97 -10.01 -9.38
CA CYS A 56 7.15 -8.68 -9.99
C CYS A 56 8.26 -8.66 -11.05
N GLY A 57 8.32 -7.58 -11.84
CA GLY A 57 9.32 -7.40 -12.90
C GLY A 57 10.77 -7.48 -12.41
N GLY A 58 11.06 -7.01 -11.19
CA GLY A 58 12.40 -7.17 -10.59
C GLY A 58 12.76 -8.62 -10.31
N VAL A 59 11.79 -9.46 -9.95
CA VAL A 59 12.00 -10.89 -9.76
C VAL A 59 12.13 -11.61 -11.11
N VAL A 60 11.37 -11.23 -12.14
CA VAL A 60 11.55 -11.77 -13.51
C VAL A 60 12.98 -11.50 -13.99
N ALA A 61 13.52 -10.30 -13.75
CA ALA A 61 14.91 -9.96 -14.09
C ALA A 61 15.92 -10.82 -13.29
N LEU A 62 15.69 -11.04 -12.01
CA LEU A 62 16.51 -11.94 -11.19
C LEU A 62 16.50 -13.37 -11.77
N LYS A 63 15.32 -13.90 -12.13
CA LYS A 63 15.19 -15.24 -12.73
C LYS A 63 15.94 -15.35 -14.07
N LEU A 64 15.87 -14.32 -14.89
CA LEU A 64 16.63 -14.29 -16.14
C LEU A 64 18.14 -14.38 -15.87
N ILE A 65 18.66 -13.64 -14.90
CA ILE A 65 20.08 -13.70 -14.51
C ILE A 65 20.44 -15.08 -13.94
N GLN A 66 19.57 -15.69 -13.16
CA GLN A 66 19.75 -17.06 -12.64
C GLN A 66 19.87 -18.05 -13.79
N ALA A 67 18.96 -18.00 -14.77
CA ALA A 67 18.99 -18.89 -15.94
C ALA A 67 20.24 -18.68 -16.81
N ILE A 68 20.68 -17.43 -17.00
CA ILE A 68 21.92 -17.11 -17.74
C ILE A 68 23.13 -17.67 -17.00
N THR A 69 23.18 -17.51 -15.66
CA THR A 69 24.27 -18.01 -14.82
C THR A 69 24.38 -19.53 -14.92
N GLU A 70 23.26 -20.22 -14.78
CA GLU A 70 23.20 -21.69 -14.88
C GLU A 70 23.67 -22.17 -16.27
N LYS A 71 23.18 -21.52 -17.33
CA LYS A 71 23.50 -21.90 -18.71
C LYS A 71 24.96 -21.61 -19.10
N THR A 72 25.52 -20.51 -18.60
CA THR A 72 26.88 -20.08 -19.01
C THR A 72 27.95 -20.57 -18.05
N GLY A 73 27.61 -20.96 -16.82
CA GLY A 73 28.57 -21.31 -15.76
C GLY A 73 29.47 -20.14 -15.36
N ASN A 74 29.08 -18.89 -15.66
CA ASN A 74 29.90 -17.70 -15.36
C ASN A 74 29.93 -17.39 -13.86
N PRO A 75 31.09 -17.58 -13.17
CA PRO A 75 31.17 -17.36 -11.72
C PRO A 75 30.94 -15.90 -11.30
N GLY A 76 31.20 -14.94 -12.20
CA GLY A 76 30.92 -13.52 -11.93
C GLY A 76 29.45 -13.22 -11.75
N LEU A 77 28.56 -13.99 -12.38
CA LEU A 77 27.11 -13.82 -12.22
C LEU A 77 26.56 -14.42 -10.94
N VAL A 78 27.26 -15.33 -10.28
CA VAL A 78 26.82 -15.95 -9.02
C VAL A 78 26.73 -14.89 -7.91
N ASN A 79 27.74 -14.06 -7.76
CA ASN A 79 27.73 -12.98 -6.78
C ASN A 79 26.64 -11.94 -7.06
N ILE A 80 26.43 -11.63 -8.35
CA ILE A 80 25.38 -10.67 -8.78
C ILE A 80 24.00 -11.18 -8.37
N GLN A 81 23.72 -12.48 -8.47
CA GLN A 81 22.41 -13.02 -8.04
C GLN A 81 22.14 -12.75 -6.55
N GLU A 82 23.15 -12.92 -5.70
CA GLU A 82 23.01 -12.62 -4.28
C GLU A 82 22.77 -11.13 -4.05
N GLU A 83 23.47 -10.24 -4.76
CA GLU A 83 23.27 -8.79 -4.67
C GLU A 83 21.87 -8.38 -5.10
N LEU A 84 21.32 -9.00 -6.13
CA LEU A 84 19.99 -8.71 -6.66
C LEU A 84 18.85 -9.11 -5.71
N LEU A 85 19.09 -9.95 -4.68
CA LEU A 85 18.07 -10.27 -3.67
C LEU A 85 17.57 -9.04 -2.91
N GLU A 86 18.41 -8.03 -2.70
CA GLU A 86 17.99 -6.77 -2.07
C GLU A 86 16.95 -6.06 -2.92
N PHE A 87 17.17 -5.99 -4.23
CA PHE A 87 16.28 -5.35 -5.17
C PHE A 87 15.04 -6.19 -5.47
N ALA A 88 15.16 -7.50 -5.46
CA ALA A 88 14.00 -8.41 -5.58
C ALA A 88 13.04 -8.23 -4.41
N ALA A 89 13.55 -8.14 -3.18
CA ALA A 89 12.72 -7.87 -2.00
C ALA A 89 12.08 -6.48 -2.07
N LEU A 90 12.88 -5.46 -2.40
CA LEU A 90 12.40 -4.08 -2.52
C LEU A 90 11.29 -3.97 -3.58
N SER A 91 11.54 -4.49 -4.78
CA SER A 91 10.56 -4.45 -5.88
C SER A 91 9.29 -5.23 -5.56
N THR A 92 9.41 -6.44 -4.99
CA THR A 92 8.25 -7.26 -4.60
C THR A 92 7.33 -6.52 -3.64
N VAL A 93 7.89 -5.87 -2.61
CA VAL A 93 7.10 -5.14 -1.62
C VAL A 93 6.56 -3.83 -2.19
N CYS A 94 7.36 -3.08 -2.96
CA CYS A 94 6.95 -1.79 -3.54
C CYS A 94 5.89 -1.94 -4.64
N ASP A 95 5.88 -3.06 -5.33
CA ASP A 95 4.89 -3.41 -6.35
C ASP A 95 3.65 -4.11 -5.75
N VAL A 96 3.58 -4.16 -4.42
CA VAL A 96 2.43 -4.66 -3.65
C VAL A 96 2.09 -6.13 -3.99
N MET A 97 3.12 -6.93 -4.36
CA MET A 97 2.94 -8.35 -4.66
C MET A 97 2.58 -9.15 -3.40
N GLU A 98 1.82 -10.23 -3.58
CA GLU A 98 1.49 -11.11 -2.46
C GLU A 98 2.75 -11.74 -1.84
N LEU A 99 2.90 -11.64 -0.52
CA LEU A 99 4.01 -12.24 0.25
C LEU A 99 3.70 -13.69 0.59
N LYS A 100 3.49 -14.48 -0.46
CA LYS A 100 3.28 -15.93 -0.41
C LYS A 100 4.40 -16.64 -1.16
N ASP A 101 4.52 -17.92 -0.94
CA ASP A 101 5.42 -18.83 -1.66
C ASP A 101 6.82 -18.21 -1.90
N GLU A 102 7.26 -18.11 -3.13
CA GLU A 102 8.57 -17.62 -3.49
C GLU A 102 8.78 -16.15 -3.12
N ASN A 103 7.78 -15.28 -3.29
CA ASN A 103 7.88 -13.88 -2.92
C ASN A 103 8.20 -13.70 -1.43
N ARG A 104 7.57 -14.52 -0.57
CA ARG A 104 7.83 -14.48 0.87
C ARG A 104 9.28 -14.87 1.20
N ILE A 105 9.82 -15.88 0.52
CA ILE A 105 11.21 -16.31 0.67
C ILE A 105 12.16 -15.21 0.21
N LEU A 106 11.94 -14.65 -0.97
CA LEU A 106 12.77 -13.59 -1.56
C LEU A 106 12.78 -12.34 -0.67
N VAL A 107 11.62 -11.91 -0.16
CA VAL A 107 11.54 -10.75 0.73
C VAL A 107 12.23 -11.01 2.06
N LYS A 108 12.07 -12.21 2.64
CA LYS A 108 12.74 -12.60 3.89
C LYS A 108 14.27 -12.59 3.76
N GLU A 109 14.80 -13.16 2.70
CA GLU A 109 16.25 -13.23 2.48
C GLU A 109 16.81 -11.87 2.04
N GLY A 110 16.09 -11.12 1.21
CA GLY A 110 16.49 -9.77 0.80
C GLY A 110 16.51 -8.79 1.98
N LEU A 111 15.54 -8.84 2.90
CA LEU A 111 15.57 -8.03 4.12
C LEU A 111 16.82 -8.29 4.96
N LYS A 112 17.18 -9.58 5.18
CA LYS A 112 18.41 -9.93 5.90
C LYS A 112 19.67 -9.38 5.22
N ARG A 113 19.66 -9.32 3.90
CA ARG A 113 20.78 -8.81 3.13
C ARG A 113 20.86 -7.28 3.22
N ILE A 114 19.74 -6.56 3.07
CA ILE A 114 19.67 -5.10 3.25
C ILE A 114 20.14 -4.71 4.66
N GLN A 115 19.77 -5.47 5.69
CA GLN A 115 20.23 -5.27 7.07
C GLN A 115 21.75 -5.32 7.22
N LYS A 116 22.46 -6.10 6.39
CA LYS A 116 23.91 -6.16 6.38
C LYS A 116 24.57 -4.94 5.73
N GLY A 117 23.80 -4.13 4.99
CA GLY A 117 24.25 -2.84 4.45
C GLY A 117 25.25 -2.97 3.30
N TYR A 118 25.11 -3.94 2.41
CA TYR A 118 26.00 -4.09 1.26
C TYR A 118 25.79 -2.99 0.22
N ASN A 119 24.54 -2.56 -0.01
CA ASN A 119 24.24 -1.47 -0.92
C ASN A 119 24.33 -0.12 -0.17
N GLU A 120 25.29 0.74 -0.54
CA GLU A 120 25.49 2.04 0.10
C GLU A 120 24.29 2.98 -0.06
N GLY A 121 23.56 2.90 -1.19
CA GLY A 121 22.36 3.70 -1.43
C GLY A 121 21.21 3.33 -0.48
N LEU A 122 20.91 2.04 -0.33
CA LEU A 122 19.86 1.56 0.59
C LEU A 122 20.24 1.86 2.05
N LYS A 123 21.49 1.67 2.41
CA LYS A 123 22.02 2.02 3.74
C LYS A 123 21.88 3.50 4.06
N ALA A 124 22.26 4.38 3.12
CA ALA A 124 22.09 5.82 3.28
C ALA A 124 20.61 6.20 3.37
N LEU A 125 19.73 5.58 2.57
CA LEU A 125 18.30 5.85 2.61
C LEU A 125 17.65 5.40 3.93
N MET A 126 18.11 4.30 4.52
CA MET A 126 17.70 3.88 5.87
C MET A 126 18.17 4.89 6.92
N GLU A 127 19.42 5.33 6.86
CA GLU A 127 20.02 6.27 7.81
C GLU A 127 19.27 7.61 7.83
N VAL A 128 19.01 8.22 6.66
CA VAL A 128 18.28 9.50 6.60
C VAL A 128 16.82 9.39 7.07
N ASN A 129 16.26 8.18 7.07
CA ASN A 129 14.91 7.91 7.57
C ASN A 129 14.88 7.33 8.99
N ASP A 130 15.99 7.36 9.72
CA ASP A 130 16.13 6.89 11.10
C ASP A 130 15.74 5.42 11.29
N ILE A 131 16.00 4.58 10.29
CA ILE A 131 15.72 3.13 10.34
C ILE A 131 16.97 2.38 10.78
N ALA A 132 16.95 1.84 11.98
CA ALA A 132 18.00 0.95 12.46
C ALA A 132 17.95 -0.39 11.68
N PRO A 133 19.10 -0.97 11.27
CA PRO A 133 19.14 -2.19 10.46
C PRO A 133 18.35 -3.37 11.07
N ASP A 134 18.46 -3.56 12.38
CA ASP A 134 17.77 -4.60 13.14
C ASP A 134 16.25 -4.45 13.20
N ARG A 135 15.74 -3.26 12.88
CA ARG A 135 14.30 -2.94 12.85
C ARG A 135 13.71 -2.93 11.43
N LEU A 136 14.54 -3.13 10.41
CA LEU A 136 14.07 -3.14 9.03
C LEU A 136 13.07 -4.28 8.80
N SER A 137 11.94 -3.97 8.18
CA SER A 137 10.87 -4.91 7.86
C SER A 137 10.25 -4.58 6.50
N ALA A 138 9.37 -5.44 6.00
CA ALA A 138 8.62 -5.18 4.77
C ALA A 138 7.81 -3.86 4.85
N TYR A 139 7.30 -3.51 6.04
CA TYR A 139 6.67 -2.19 6.25
C TYR A 139 7.59 -1.03 5.84
N HIS A 140 8.84 -1.07 6.26
CA HIS A 140 9.79 0.01 5.92
C HIS A 140 10.08 0.04 4.42
N LEU A 141 10.16 -1.12 3.75
CA LEU A 141 10.32 -1.16 2.29
C LEU A 141 9.10 -0.51 1.59
N GLY A 142 7.88 -0.91 1.95
CA GLY A 142 6.66 -0.46 1.27
C GLY A 142 6.22 0.96 1.63
N PHE A 143 6.44 1.42 2.88
CA PHE A 143 5.86 2.67 3.38
C PHE A 143 6.88 3.78 3.69
N VAL A 144 8.18 3.47 3.69
CA VAL A 144 9.24 4.46 3.95
C VAL A 144 10.21 4.55 2.77
N LEU A 145 10.94 3.48 2.46
CA LEU A 145 12.01 3.51 1.45
C LEU A 145 11.42 3.54 0.03
N GLY A 146 10.45 2.70 -0.28
CA GLY A 146 9.76 2.68 -1.58
C GLY A 146 9.13 4.03 -1.94
N PRO A 147 8.37 4.67 -1.05
CA PRO A 147 7.86 6.02 -1.27
C PRO A 147 8.93 7.08 -1.56
N CYS A 148 10.13 7.02 -0.95
CA CYS A 148 11.23 7.91 -1.28
C CYS A 148 11.75 7.68 -2.71
N LEU A 149 11.95 6.42 -3.10
CA LEU A 149 12.35 6.04 -4.46
C LEU A 149 11.30 6.44 -5.50
N ASN A 150 10.02 6.17 -5.22
CA ASN A 150 8.90 6.48 -6.12
C ASN A 150 8.58 7.99 -6.22
N ALA A 151 9.00 8.81 -5.25
CA ALA A 151 8.76 10.25 -5.29
C ALA A 151 9.46 10.91 -6.48
N THR A 152 10.61 10.40 -6.89
CA THR A 152 11.35 10.90 -8.06
C THR A 152 10.57 10.73 -9.35
N GLY A 153 10.00 9.56 -9.60
CA GLY A 153 9.20 9.29 -10.80
C GLY A 153 7.86 10.05 -10.85
N ARG A 154 7.46 10.69 -9.74
CA ARG A 154 6.23 11.48 -9.65
C ARG A 154 6.46 12.98 -9.78
N LEU A 155 7.53 13.49 -9.20
CA LEU A 155 7.84 14.93 -9.11
C LEU A 155 9.08 15.34 -9.90
N ASP A 156 9.89 14.37 -10.36
CA ASP A 156 11.14 14.60 -11.08
C ASP A 156 11.36 13.42 -12.07
N THR A 157 12.49 12.74 -12.03
CA THR A 157 12.86 11.62 -12.91
C THR A 157 13.32 10.42 -12.09
N ALA A 158 12.86 9.23 -12.47
CA ALA A 158 13.26 7.96 -11.84
C ALA A 158 14.79 7.72 -11.87
N LYS A 159 15.53 8.47 -12.69
CA LYS A 159 16.99 8.38 -12.79
C LYS A 159 17.67 8.65 -11.45
N ARG A 160 17.17 9.59 -10.64
CA ARG A 160 17.76 9.91 -9.31
C ARG A 160 17.69 8.72 -8.35
N ALA A 161 16.59 7.95 -8.37
CA ALA A 161 16.50 6.75 -7.57
C ALA A 161 17.51 5.68 -8.02
N LEU A 162 17.72 5.55 -9.34
CA LEU A 162 18.72 4.65 -9.88
C LEU A 162 20.14 5.09 -9.49
N GLU A 163 20.46 6.38 -9.58
CA GLU A 163 21.76 6.95 -9.15
C GLU A 163 22.04 6.67 -7.68
N LEU A 164 21.03 6.79 -6.80
CA LEU A 164 21.18 6.40 -5.40
C LEU A 164 21.54 4.91 -5.27
N LEU A 165 20.78 4.01 -5.91
CA LEU A 165 21.00 2.58 -5.80
C LEU A 165 22.32 2.10 -6.43
N GLN A 166 22.88 2.88 -7.34
CA GLN A 166 24.17 2.66 -7.99
C GLN A 166 25.32 3.43 -7.32
N SER A 167 25.11 4.13 -6.23
CA SER A 167 26.15 4.87 -5.54
C SER A 167 27.21 3.94 -4.96
N PHE A 168 28.49 4.22 -5.27
CA PHE A 168 29.64 3.45 -4.77
C PHE A 168 30.26 4.07 -3.52
N THR A 169 30.03 5.36 -3.27
CA THR A 169 30.58 6.05 -2.12
C THR A 169 29.48 6.44 -1.14
N ARG A 170 29.82 6.41 0.17
CA ARG A 170 28.89 6.88 1.20
C ARG A 170 28.51 8.35 1.02
N ALA A 171 29.42 9.18 0.56
CA ALA A 171 29.18 10.62 0.40
C ALA A 171 28.11 10.89 -0.67
N ASP A 172 28.25 10.26 -1.85
CA ASP A 172 27.29 10.38 -2.95
C ASP A 172 25.92 9.79 -2.54
N ALA A 173 25.94 8.60 -1.93
CA ALA A 173 24.73 7.93 -1.43
C ALA A 173 23.97 8.79 -0.42
N MET A 174 24.67 9.42 0.54
CA MET A 174 24.04 10.29 1.55
C MET A 174 23.43 11.55 0.94
N THR A 175 24.10 12.14 -0.06
CA THR A 175 23.56 13.31 -0.78
C THR A 175 22.29 12.94 -1.52
N ALA A 176 22.32 11.89 -2.34
CA ALA A 176 21.17 11.41 -3.09
C ALA A 176 20.01 10.97 -2.16
N ALA A 177 20.31 10.28 -1.05
CA ALA A 177 19.30 9.84 -0.09
C ALA A 177 18.54 11.01 0.57
N ARG A 178 19.24 12.10 0.91
CA ARG A 178 18.60 13.32 1.44
C ARG A 178 17.69 13.96 0.41
N GLU A 179 18.14 14.11 -0.84
CA GLU A 179 17.32 14.65 -1.92
C GLU A 179 16.04 13.84 -2.12
N LEU A 180 16.12 12.49 -2.10
CA LEU A 180 14.96 11.63 -2.22
C LEU A 180 14.00 11.76 -1.03
N LYS A 181 14.53 11.89 0.18
CA LYS A 181 13.73 12.16 1.38
C LYS A 181 12.98 13.47 1.26
N ASP A 182 13.65 14.55 0.83
CA ASP A 182 13.06 15.88 0.69
C ASP A 182 11.95 15.89 -0.39
N LEU A 183 12.17 15.21 -1.52
CA LEU A 183 11.16 15.01 -2.55
C LEU A 183 9.93 14.23 -2.01
N ASN A 184 10.17 13.20 -1.19
CA ASN A 184 9.08 12.44 -0.57
C ASN A 184 8.29 13.29 0.45
N GLU A 185 8.96 14.12 1.24
CA GLU A 185 8.29 15.06 2.17
C GLU A 185 7.45 16.09 1.38
N SER A 186 7.99 16.64 0.29
CA SER A 186 7.23 17.52 -0.60
C SER A 186 5.99 16.82 -1.17
N ARG A 187 6.11 15.58 -1.65
CA ARG A 187 5.00 14.77 -2.11
C ARG A 187 3.94 14.53 -1.00
N LYS A 188 4.39 14.23 0.24
CA LYS A 188 3.49 14.07 1.39
C LYS A 188 2.69 15.33 1.67
N ASN A 189 3.36 16.49 1.68
CA ASN A 189 2.72 17.78 1.91
C ASN A 189 1.66 18.08 0.84
N LEU A 190 2.01 17.89 -0.45
CA LEU A 190 1.06 18.04 -1.55
C LEU A 190 -0.12 17.07 -1.43
N THR A 191 0.14 15.84 -0.97
CA THR A 191 -0.93 14.85 -0.75
C THR A 191 -1.88 15.29 0.37
N VAL A 192 -1.35 15.80 1.50
CA VAL A 192 -2.19 16.32 2.61
C VAL A 192 -3.05 17.48 2.14
N GLN A 193 -2.47 18.43 1.42
CA GLN A 193 -3.24 19.55 0.83
C GLN A 193 -4.32 19.05 -0.14
N GLY A 194 -3.98 18.10 -1.01
CA GLY A 194 -4.96 17.53 -1.95
C GLY A 194 -6.09 16.76 -1.25
N ILE A 195 -5.84 16.07 -0.13
CA ILE A 195 -6.89 15.43 0.67
C ILE A 195 -7.80 16.49 1.30
N GLN A 196 -7.23 17.56 1.85
CA GLN A 196 -8.02 18.64 2.41
C GLN A 196 -8.93 19.29 1.35
N ARG A 197 -8.40 19.56 0.15
CA ARG A 197 -9.18 20.08 -0.97
C ARG A 197 -10.28 19.12 -1.43
N ALA A 198 -10.00 17.81 -1.41
CA ALA A 198 -11.02 16.80 -1.71
C ALA A 198 -12.14 16.80 -0.66
N ASP A 199 -11.81 16.94 0.62
CA ASP A 199 -12.80 17.04 1.70
C ASP A 199 -13.68 18.29 1.55
N GLU A 200 -13.08 19.45 1.26
CA GLU A 200 -13.78 20.71 0.97
C GLU A 200 -14.74 20.53 -0.22
N TYR A 201 -14.24 19.95 -1.33
CA TYR A 201 -15.02 19.69 -2.54
C TYR A 201 -16.22 18.76 -2.28
N ILE A 202 -16.03 17.69 -1.50
CA ILE A 202 -17.10 16.76 -1.11
C ILE A 202 -18.21 17.51 -0.36
N GLN A 203 -17.85 18.40 0.56
CA GLN A 203 -18.82 19.20 1.33
C GLN A 203 -19.55 20.23 0.46
N GLU A 204 -18.82 21.00 -0.35
CA GLU A 204 -19.37 22.04 -1.22
C GLU A 204 -20.35 21.49 -2.27
N HIS A 205 -20.08 20.29 -2.79
CA HIS A 205 -20.88 19.64 -3.84
C HIS A 205 -21.86 18.58 -3.31
N HIS A 206 -22.03 18.51 -1.97
CA HIS A 206 -22.94 17.56 -1.31
C HIS A 206 -22.75 16.11 -1.75
N MET A 207 -21.48 15.67 -1.94
CA MET A 207 -21.16 14.32 -2.45
C MET A 207 -21.27 13.21 -1.39
N ALA A 208 -21.65 13.52 -0.17
CA ALA A 208 -21.86 12.51 0.87
C ALA A 208 -22.99 11.50 0.52
N GLU A 209 -23.92 11.91 -0.37
CA GLU A 209 -25.02 11.07 -0.86
C GLU A 209 -24.66 10.28 -2.13
N ASP A 210 -23.51 10.59 -2.76
CA ASP A 210 -23.06 9.91 -3.97
C ASP A 210 -22.52 8.51 -3.62
N LYS A 211 -23.00 7.51 -4.32
CA LYS A 211 -22.47 6.14 -4.22
C LYS A 211 -21.08 5.99 -4.84
N VAL A 212 -20.76 6.83 -5.83
CA VAL A 212 -19.46 6.92 -6.50
C VAL A 212 -19.05 8.38 -6.52
N MET A 213 -17.98 8.71 -5.81
CA MET A 213 -17.49 10.08 -5.71
C MET A 213 -16.61 10.42 -6.91
N VAL A 214 -16.94 11.50 -7.63
CA VAL A 214 -16.16 12.04 -8.75
C VAL A 214 -15.73 13.45 -8.40
N ILE A 215 -14.48 13.63 -8.06
CA ILE A 215 -13.93 14.86 -7.46
C ILE A 215 -12.94 15.49 -8.43
N TYR A 216 -13.16 16.74 -8.82
CA TYR A 216 -12.29 17.47 -9.74
C TYR A 216 -11.43 18.49 -9.01
N LEU A 217 -10.11 18.25 -9.04
CA LEU A 217 -9.08 19.08 -8.39
C LEU A 217 -8.07 19.54 -9.44
N PRO A 218 -8.38 20.56 -10.25
CA PRO A 218 -7.54 20.97 -11.39
C PRO A 218 -6.15 21.46 -10.99
N GLU A 219 -5.97 21.92 -9.75
CA GLU A 219 -4.70 22.39 -9.19
C GLU A 219 -3.78 21.27 -8.70
N VAL A 220 -4.32 20.05 -8.56
CA VAL A 220 -3.56 18.90 -8.06
C VAL A 220 -2.78 18.25 -9.19
N HIS A 221 -1.50 17.97 -8.95
CA HIS A 221 -0.65 17.29 -9.92
C HIS A 221 -1.12 15.83 -10.16
N GLU A 222 -1.24 15.44 -11.45
CA GLU A 222 -1.77 14.12 -11.85
C GLU A 222 -1.10 12.93 -11.16
N SER A 223 0.20 13.01 -10.87
CA SER A 223 0.98 11.93 -10.28
C SER A 223 0.58 11.56 -8.85
N ILE A 224 -0.10 12.45 -8.13
CA ILE A 224 -0.58 12.20 -6.76
C ILE A 224 -2.09 11.94 -6.68
N ALA A 225 -2.84 12.12 -7.77
CA ALA A 225 -4.27 11.88 -7.83
C ALA A 225 -4.67 10.49 -7.31
N GLY A 226 -3.92 9.45 -7.70
CA GLY A 226 -4.18 8.08 -7.24
C GLY A 226 -3.91 7.85 -5.74
N ILE A 227 -3.00 8.64 -5.13
CA ILE A 227 -2.74 8.57 -3.69
C ILE A 227 -3.89 9.24 -2.94
N ILE A 228 -4.34 10.40 -3.41
CA ILE A 228 -5.49 11.13 -2.85
C ILE A 228 -6.74 10.28 -2.97
N ALA A 229 -7.01 9.68 -4.14
CA ALA A 229 -8.15 8.77 -4.33
C ALA A 229 -8.14 7.61 -3.32
N GLY A 230 -6.95 7.03 -3.06
CA GLY A 230 -6.79 5.99 -2.05
C GLY A 230 -7.14 6.47 -0.64
N LYS A 231 -6.68 7.65 -0.25
CA LYS A 231 -6.93 8.23 1.07
C LYS A 231 -8.39 8.65 1.28
N VAL A 232 -9.01 9.25 0.26
CA VAL A 232 -10.43 9.58 0.29
C VAL A 232 -11.28 8.30 0.37
N ARG A 233 -10.96 7.27 -0.44
CA ARG A 233 -11.60 5.96 -0.35
C ARG A 233 -11.47 5.32 1.05
N GLU A 234 -10.29 5.40 1.69
CA GLU A 234 -10.09 4.91 3.06
C GLU A 234 -10.96 5.68 4.06
N LYS A 235 -11.08 6.99 3.91
CA LYS A 235 -11.81 7.85 4.84
C LYS A 235 -13.33 7.70 4.74
N TYR A 236 -13.86 7.65 3.51
CA TYR A 236 -15.30 7.64 3.23
C TYR A 236 -15.87 6.24 2.93
N HIS A 237 -15.00 5.27 2.66
CA HIS A 237 -15.34 3.92 2.23
C HIS A 237 -16.24 3.85 0.99
N HIS A 238 -15.98 4.71 0.00
CA HIS A 238 -16.68 4.79 -1.27
C HIS A 238 -15.72 4.56 -2.44
N PRO A 239 -16.20 4.11 -3.61
CA PRO A 239 -15.47 4.25 -4.87
C PRO A 239 -15.21 5.72 -5.16
N VAL A 240 -13.98 6.08 -5.47
CA VAL A 240 -13.55 7.47 -5.66
C VAL A 240 -12.77 7.63 -6.95
N PHE A 241 -13.10 8.64 -7.73
CA PHE A 241 -12.30 9.16 -8.83
C PHE A 241 -11.79 10.55 -8.46
N ILE A 242 -10.48 10.75 -8.49
CA ILE A 242 -9.85 12.07 -8.42
C ILE A 242 -9.43 12.45 -9.84
N LEU A 243 -9.99 13.53 -10.31
CA LEU A 243 -9.75 14.10 -11.63
C LEU A 243 -8.88 15.35 -11.49
N THR A 244 -7.92 15.52 -12.39
CA THR A 244 -6.97 16.64 -12.39
C THR A 244 -6.84 17.20 -13.79
N LYS A 245 -6.36 18.43 -13.90
CA LYS A 245 -6.05 19.02 -15.20
C LYS A 245 -4.81 18.35 -15.80
N GLY A 246 -4.93 17.77 -17.00
CA GLY A 246 -3.84 17.23 -17.80
C GLY A 246 -3.41 18.19 -18.90
N GLU A 247 -2.41 17.80 -19.69
CA GLU A 247 -1.96 18.59 -20.85
C GLU A 247 -3.06 18.70 -21.94
N ASP A 248 -3.76 17.58 -22.19
CA ASP A 248 -4.78 17.47 -23.24
C ASP A 248 -6.16 17.13 -22.64
N GLY A 249 -6.65 17.94 -21.70
CA GLY A 249 -7.92 17.72 -21.04
C GLY A 249 -7.80 17.28 -19.59
N VAL A 250 -8.67 16.38 -19.14
CA VAL A 250 -8.72 15.89 -17.76
C VAL A 250 -8.12 14.50 -17.68
N LYS A 251 -7.24 14.29 -16.70
CA LYS A 251 -6.74 12.97 -16.30
C LYS A 251 -7.31 12.59 -14.95
N GLY A 252 -7.49 11.29 -14.69
CA GLY A 252 -8.02 10.83 -13.43
C GLY A 252 -7.47 9.50 -12.98
N SER A 253 -7.53 9.32 -11.68
CA SER A 253 -7.22 8.05 -11.02
C SER A 253 -8.38 7.64 -10.13
N GLY A 254 -8.82 6.39 -10.26
CA GLY A 254 -9.85 5.80 -9.44
C GLY A 254 -9.31 4.81 -8.42
N ARG A 255 -9.98 4.73 -7.27
CA ARG A 255 -9.79 3.70 -6.25
C ARG A 255 -11.13 3.21 -5.75
N SER A 256 -11.27 1.90 -5.59
CA SER A 256 -12.55 1.26 -5.28
C SER A 256 -12.55 0.49 -3.97
N ILE A 257 -13.74 0.12 -3.54
CA ILE A 257 -14.01 -0.85 -2.48
C ILE A 257 -14.28 -2.23 -3.09
N GLU A 258 -14.17 -3.29 -2.29
CA GLU A 258 -14.33 -4.68 -2.75
C GLU A 258 -15.68 -4.96 -3.43
N ALA A 259 -16.73 -4.28 -3.00
CA ALA A 259 -18.09 -4.47 -3.54
C ALA A 259 -18.28 -3.82 -4.94
N TYR A 260 -17.36 -2.96 -5.41
CA TYR A 260 -17.52 -2.22 -6.67
C TYR A 260 -16.40 -2.52 -7.67
N HIS A 261 -16.76 -3.14 -8.81
CA HIS A 261 -15.80 -3.44 -9.88
C HIS A 261 -15.61 -2.21 -10.78
N MET A 262 -14.59 -1.41 -10.48
CA MET A 262 -14.37 -0.10 -11.10
C MET A 262 -14.23 -0.17 -12.64
N TYR A 263 -13.45 -1.11 -13.17
CA TYR A 263 -13.25 -1.23 -14.61
C TYR A 263 -14.55 -1.58 -15.34
N ASP A 264 -15.37 -2.49 -14.81
CA ASP A 264 -16.65 -2.86 -15.42
C ASP A 264 -17.63 -1.68 -15.39
N ALA A 265 -17.65 -0.93 -14.29
CA ALA A 265 -18.46 0.28 -14.18
C ALA A 265 -18.05 1.34 -15.21
N MET A 266 -16.75 1.57 -15.40
CA MET A 266 -16.23 2.48 -16.43
C MET A 266 -16.59 2.01 -17.83
N THR A 267 -16.53 0.70 -18.09
CA THR A 267 -16.91 0.13 -19.39
C THR A 267 -18.36 0.39 -19.74
N GLN A 268 -19.26 0.43 -18.75
CA GLN A 268 -20.68 0.76 -18.95
C GLN A 268 -20.94 2.23 -19.31
N VAL A 269 -19.97 3.12 -19.09
CA VAL A 269 -20.05 4.57 -19.36
C VAL A 269 -18.87 5.03 -20.20
N LYS A 270 -18.36 4.14 -21.06
CA LYS A 270 -17.12 4.35 -21.85
C LYS A 270 -17.17 5.57 -22.77
N GLU A 271 -18.36 6.03 -23.13
CA GLU A 271 -18.59 7.21 -23.99
C GLU A 271 -18.05 8.50 -23.41
N TYR A 272 -17.85 8.60 -22.09
CA TYR A 272 -17.30 9.77 -21.42
C TYR A 272 -15.77 9.80 -21.39
N PHE A 273 -15.10 8.70 -21.78
CA PHE A 273 -13.65 8.62 -21.72
C PHE A 273 -13.01 8.72 -23.11
N THR A 274 -11.94 9.48 -23.22
CA THR A 274 -11.04 9.44 -24.38
C THR A 274 -10.07 8.26 -24.28
N LYS A 275 -9.67 7.90 -23.03
CA LYS A 275 -8.85 6.73 -22.72
C LYS A 275 -9.18 6.28 -21.31
N TYR A 276 -9.28 4.97 -21.11
CA TYR A 276 -9.44 4.40 -19.77
C TYR A 276 -8.82 3.00 -19.69
N GLY A 277 -8.51 2.57 -18.48
CA GLY A 277 -8.01 1.24 -18.18
C GLY A 277 -7.92 1.02 -16.67
N GLY A 278 -7.78 -0.22 -16.28
CA GLY A 278 -7.67 -0.58 -14.86
C GLY A 278 -8.15 -1.98 -14.55
N HIS A 279 -8.42 -2.19 -13.28
CA HIS A 279 -8.85 -3.45 -12.70
C HIS A 279 -10.02 -3.20 -11.71
N LYS A 280 -10.40 -4.21 -10.95
CA LYS A 280 -11.49 -4.12 -9.98
C LYS A 280 -11.33 -2.94 -9.01
N LEU A 281 -10.15 -2.74 -8.43
CA LEU A 281 -9.94 -1.81 -7.31
C LEU A 281 -9.24 -0.50 -7.70
N ALA A 282 -8.72 -0.39 -8.91
CA ALA A 282 -8.00 0.80 -9.36
C ALA A 282 -8.16 1.01 -10.86
N ALA A 283 -8.25 2.28 -11.26
CA ALA A 283 -8.36 2.65 -12.67
C ALA A 283 -7.66 3.98 -12.94
N GLY A 284 -7.29 4.17 -14.21
CA GLY A 284 -6.83 5.42 -14.77
C GLY A 284 -7.69 5.83 -15.95
N LEU A 285 -7.85 7.13 -16.17
CA LEU A 285 -8.69 7.66 -17.24
C LEU A 285 -8.16 8.99 -17.79
N SER A 286 -8.62 9.30 -19.02
CA SER A 286 -8.56 10.64 -19.60
C SER A 286 -9.92 10.96 -20.19
N MET A 287 -10.35 12.23 -20.10
CA MET A 287 -11.66 12.67 -20.55
C MET A 287 -11.66 14.16 -20.86
N ARG A 288 -12.77 14.66 -21.41
CA ARG A 288 -12.99 16.09 -21.56
C ARG A 288 -13.59 16.67 -20.27
N GLU A 289 -13.30 17.94 -20.00
CA GLU A 289 -13.79 18.60 -18.78
C GLU A 289 -15.33 18.73 -18.76
N GLU A 290 -15.94 18.95 -19.91
CA GLU A 290 -17.40 19.02 -20.08
C GLU A 290 -18.14 17.72 -19.73
N ASP A 291 -17.44 16.57 -19.73
CA ASP A 291 -18.02 15.26 -19.44
C ASP A 291 -17.98 14.91 -17.94
N ILE A 292 -17.40 15.72 -17.05
CA ILE A 292 -17.24 15.40 -15.62
C ILE A 292 -18.59 15.20 -14.93
N GLU A 293 -19.50 16.19 -15.00
CA GLU A 293 -20.81 16.07 -14.36
C GLU A 293 -21.70 15.00 -15.02
N PRO A 294 -21.74 14.85 -16.35
CA PRO A 294 -22.39 13.70 -16.99
C PRO A 294 -21.86 12.35 -16.52
N LEU A 295 -20.54 12.19 -16.37
CA LEU A 295 -19.92 10.98 -15.84
C LEU A 295 -20.36 10.69 -14.41
N ARG A 296 -20.29 11.70 -13.51
CA ARG A 296 -20.76 11.58 -12.12
C ARG A 296 -22.20 11.08 -12.06
N ALA A 297 -23.09 11.71 -12.80
CA ALA A 297 -24.50 11.33 -12.86
C ALA A 297 -24.69 9.90 -13.39
N ALA A 298 -23.96 9.52 -14.46
CA ALA A 298 -24.07 8.21 -15.07
C ALA A 298 -23.58 7.08 -14.15
N LEU A 299 -22.42 7.28 -13.49
CA LEU A 299 -21.86 6.30 -12.54
C LEU A 299 -22.80 6.10 -11.34
N ASN A 300 -23.32 7.17 -10.75
CA ASN A 300 -24.24 7.07 -9.60
C ASN A 300 -25.57 6.42 -10.00
N LYS A 301 -26.12 6.75 -11.17
CA LYS A 301 -27.37 6.15 -11.68
C LYS A 301 -27.23 4.64 -11.92
N LYS A 302 -26.07 4.17 -12.41
CA LYS A 302 -25.82 2.76 -12.72
C LYS A 302 -25.27 1.97 -11.52
N CYS A 303 -24.91 2.65 -10.45
CA CYS A 303 -24.33 2.01 -9.25
C CYS A 303 -25.39 1.19 -8.50
N THR A 304 -25.12 -0.07 -8.30
CA THR A 304 -26.01 -1.03 -7.60
C THR A 304 -25.66 -1.23 -6.12
N LEU A 305 -24.66 -0.52 -5.59
CA LEU A 305 -24.28 -0.62 -4.19
C LEU A 305 -25.43 -0.23 -3.25
N THR A 306 -25.50 -0.93 -2.14
CA THR A 306 -26.44 -0.69 -1.03
C THR A 306 -25.70 -0.09 0.16
N GLU A 307 -26.41 0.40 1.17
CA GLU A 307 -25.82 0.97 2.39
C GLU A 307 -24.87 -0.02 3.10
N ASP A 308 -25.18 -1.33 3.06
CA ASP A 308 -24.34 -2.37 3.66
C ASP A 308 -22.97 -2.53 2.98
N ASP A 309 -22.84 -2.14 1.71
CA ASP A 309 -21.60 -2.20 0.96
C ASP A 309 -20.60 -1.10 1.37
N PHE A 310 -21.10 -0.02 1.96
CA PHE A 310 -20.29 1.09 2.49
C PHE A 310 -19.83 0.89 3.93
N ILE A 311 -20.25 -0.21 4.57
CA ILE A 311 -19.78 -0.55 5.91
C ILE A 311 -18.49 -1.36 5.81
N PRO A 312 -17.35 -0.85 6.33
CA PRO A 312 -16.10 -1.60 6.33
C PRO A 312 -16.21 -2.91 7.09
N LYS A 313 -15.90 -4.01 6.43
CA LYS A 313 -15.89 -5.34 7.07
C LYS A 313 -14.48 -5.66 7.57
N VAL A 314 -14.37 -6.11 8.82
CA VAL A 314 -13.11 -6.54 9.43
C VAL A 314 -13.13 -8.06 9.57
N HIS A 315 -12.19 -8.73 8.92
CA HIS A 315 -11.99 -10.16 9.10
C HIS A 315 -11.16 -10.41 10.34
N ILE A 316 -11.69 -11.20 11.27
CA ILE A 316 -11.02 -11.57 12.51
C ILE A 316 -10.56 -13.01 12.37
N ASP A 317 -9.25 -13.27 12.51
CA ASP A 317 -8.71 -14.62 12.38
C ASP A 317 -9.11 -15.49 13.57
N VAL A 318 -8.99 -14.95 14.79
CA VAL A 318 -9.31 -15.69 16.02
C VAL A 318 -9.91 -14.76 17.09
N ALA A 319 -11.01 -15.18 17.72
CA ALA A 319 -11.50 -14.55 18.93
C ALA A 319 -10.65 -15.02 20.13
N MET A 320 -9.57 -14.28 20.42
CA MET A 320 -8.57 -14.64 21.44
C MET A 320 -8.61 -13.66 22.62
N PRO A 321 -8.75 -14.13 23.87
CA PRO A 321 -8.57 -13.28 25.05
C PRO A 321 -7.13 -12.75 25.16
N MET A 322 -6.96 -11.47 25.52
CA MET A 322 -5.64 -10.84 25.64
C MET A 322 -4.73 -11.57 26.65
N GLY A 323 -5.32 -12.12 27.70
CA GLY A 323 -4.55 -12.89 28.70
C GLY A 323 -3.94 -14.18 28.18
N TYR A 324 -4.34 -14.63 26.97
CA TYR A 324 -3.76 -15.82 26.34
C TYR A 324 -2.44 -15.53 25.61
N ALA A 325 -2.25 -14.28 25.19
CA ALA A 325 -1.04 -13.85 24.48
C ALA A 325 0.07 -13.51 25.47
N ASP A 326 0.99 -14.42 25.66
CA ASP A 326 2.24 -14.25 26.39
C ASP A 326 3.43 -13.93 25.47
N ASP A 327 4.61 -13.74 26.04
CA ASP A 327 5.84 -13.45 25.30
C ASP A 327 6.23 -14.60 24.36
N ALA A 328 5.94 -15.87 24.71
CA ALA A 328 6.23 -17.02 23.88
C ALA A 328 5.37 -17.01 22.61
N LEU A 329 4.05 -16.87 22.75
CA LEU A 329 3.13 -16.79 21.61
C LEU A 329 3.43 -15.58 20.73
N ALA A 330 3.72 -14.41 21.34
CA ALA A 330 4.09 -13.21 20.58
C ALA A 330 5.40 -13.42 19.79
N GLY A 331 6.34 -14.19 20.32
CA GLY A 331 7.56 -14.60 19.63
C GLY A 331 7.30 -15.55 18.46
N GLU A 332 6.34 -16.46 18.58
CA GLU A 332 5.96 -17.39 17.50
C GLU A 332 5.35 -16.64 16.29
N PHE A 333 4.66 -15.53 16.50
CA PHE A 333 4.15 -14.70 15.39
C PHE A 333 5.26 -14.13 14.50
N ALA A 334 6.49 -14.00 15.00
CA ALA A 334 7.64 -13.62 14.17
C ALA A 334 7.97 -14.67 13.08
N LEU A 335 7.57 -15.93 13.25
CA LEU A 335 7.71 -16.97 12.24
C LEU A 335 6.82 -16.75 11.02
N LEU A 336 5.74 -15.99 11.19
CA LEU A 336 4.82 -15.63 10.11
C LEU A 336 5.36 -14.48 9.25
N GLU A 337 6.35 -13.73 9.72
CA GLU A 337 6.95 -12.62 8.96
C GLU A 337 7.69 -13.09 7.69
N PRO A 338 7.81 -12.21 6.68
CA PRO A 338 7.36 -10.82 6.60
C PRO A 338 5.85 -10.69 6.34
N PHE A 339 5.21 -9.74 7.02
CA PHE A 339 3.81 -9.40 6.79
C PHE A 339 3.66 -8.39 5.64
N GLY A 340 2.57 -8.51 4.89
CA GLY A 340 2.23 -7.65 3.76
C GLY A 340 1.00 -8.15 3.00
N THR A 341 0.87 -7.75 1.74
CA THR A 341 -0.20 -8.23 0.86
C THR A 341 -0.17 -9.76 0.79
N GLY A 342 -1.33 -10.41 0.88
CA GLY A 342 -1.44 -11.88 0.84
C GLY A 342 -0.96 -12.62 2.10
N ASN A 343 -0.23 -11.94 3.01
CA ASN A 343 0.18 -12.44 4.32
C ASN A 343 0.00 -11.34 5.38
N PRO A 344 -1.25 -10.94 5.69
CA PRO A 344 -1.50 -9.89 6.67
C PRO A 344 -1.10 -10.34 8.09
N ARG A 345 -0.83 -9.37 8.97
CA ARG A 345 -0.65 -9.66 10.40
C ARG A 345 -1.97 -10.18 10.99
N PRO A 346 -1.96 -11.28 11.76
CA PRO A 346 -3.17 -11.83 12.36
C PRO A 346 -3.95 -10.81 13.19
N LEU A 347 -5.27 -10.83 13.04
CA LEU A 347 -6.23 -10.01 13.78
C LEU A 347 -6.98 -10.85 14.80
N PHE A 348 -6.94 -10.40 16.04
CA PHE A 348 -7.62 -11.01 17.17
C PHE A 348 -8.75 -10.11 17.67
N ALA A 349 -9.70 -10.67 18.38
CA ALA A 349 -10.77 -9.88 18.98
C ALA A 349 -11.10 -10.37 20.39
N GLN A 350 -11.46 -9.41 21.25
CA GLN A 350 -12.02 -9.68 22.56
C GLN A 350 -13.15 -8.71 22.88
N LYS A 351 -14.25 -9.23 23.41
CA LYS A 351 -15.41 -8.45 23.89
C LYS A 351 -15.26 -8.10 25.36
N GLY A 352 -15.94 -7.02 25.78
CA GLY A 352 -16.10 -6.68 27.17
C GLY A 352 -14.83 -6.17 27.87
N LEU A 353 -13.89 -5.60 27.12
CA LEU A 353 -12.74 -4.91 27.70
C LEU A 353 -13.19 -3.58 28.30
N VAL A 354 -12.97 -3.38 29.59
CA VAL A 354 -13.35 -2.14 30.27
C VAL A 354 -12.21 -1.15 30.23
N PHE A 355 -12.37 -0.08 29.48
CA PHE A 355 -11.41 1.01 29.36
C PHE A 355 -11.46 1.89 30.62
N GLN A 356 -10.35 1.92 31.37
CA GLN A 356 -10.26 2.58 32.66
C GLN A 356 -9.50 3.90 32.61
N ALA A 357 -8.46 4.00 31.80
CA ALA A 357 -7.64 5.20 31.65
C ALA A 357 -7.02 5.27 30.27
N GLY A 358 -6.85 6.49 29.76
CA GLY A 358 -6.15 6.80 28.52
C GLY A 358 -4.99 7.76 28.73
N PHE A 359 -3.94 7.61 27.91
CA PHE A 359 -2.77 8.50 27.91
C PHE A 359 -2.37 8.78 26.46
N LYS A 360 -2.56 10.04 26.02
CA LYS A 360 -2.11 10.47 24.68
C LYS A 360 -0.58 10.50 24.63
N MET A 361 0.00 9.96 23.57
CA MET A 361 1.45 9.78 23.40
C MET A 361 1.94 10.42 22.10
N GLY A 362 3.28 10.55 21.98
CA GLY A 362 3.93 11.18 20.85
C GLY A 362 3.97 12.71 20.95
N ALA A 363 4.88 13.35 20.20
CA ALA A 363 5.05 14.80 20.21
C ALA A 363 3.76 15.54 19.82
N ASN A 364 3.03 14.98 18.84
CA ASN A 364 1.77 15.55 18.32
C ASN A 364 0.52 14.95 18.98
N LYS A 365 0.66 14.08 19.99
CA LYS A 365 -0.45 13.41 20.68
C LYS A 365 -1.44 12.67 19.74
N THR A 366 -0.92 12.09 18.67
CA THR A 366 -1.71 11.40 17.64
C THR A 366 -1.96 9.92 17.92
N CYS A 367 -1.42 9.38 19.01
CA CYS A 367 -1.67 8.01 19.44
C CYS A 367 -1.95 7.98 20.95
N ALA A 368 -2.56 6.91 21.42
CA ALA A 368 -2.88 6.73 22.81
C ALA A 368 -2.57 5.33 23.34
N ARG A 369 -2.31 5.26 24.62
CA ARG A 369 -2.21 4.03 25.38
C ARG A 369 -3.36 3.96 26.37
N PHE A 370 -4.08 2.84 26.39
CA PHE A 370 -5.22 2.61 27.26
C PHE A 370 -4.91 1.51 28.28
N ARG A 371 -5.28 1.74 29.52
CA ARG A 371 -5.35 0.70 30.54
C ARG A 371 -6.75 0.10 30.49
N VAL A 372 -6.83 -1.20 30.22
CA VAL A 372 -8.08 -1.93 30.10
C VAL A 372 -8.13 -3.09 31.09
N LYS A 373 -9.30 -3.35 31.65
CA LYS A 373 -9.57 -4.54 32.46
C LYS A 373 -10.28 -5.57 31.59
N THR A 374 -9.75 -6.79 31.58
CA THR A 374 -10.34 -7.89 30.81
C THR A 374 -11.51 -8.52 31.59
N PRO A 375 -12.42 -9.26 30.91
CA PRO A 375 -13.50 -10.00 31.59
C PRO A 375 -12.99 -10.98 32.63
N GLU A 376 -11.79 -11.54 32.44
CA GLU A 376 -11.12 -12.45 33.37
C GLU A 376 -10.55 -11.74 34.61
N GLY A 377 -10.65 -10.39 34.65
CA GLY A 377 -10.24 -9.58 35.80
C GLY A 377 -8.78 -9.11 35.75
N THR A 378 -8.02 -9.45 34.72
CA THR A 378 -6.64 -8.98 34.53
C THR A 378 -6.61 -7.57 33.96
N THR A 379 -5.52 -6.83 34.17
CA THR A 379 -5.31 -5.50 33.58
C THR A 379 -4.29 -5.63 32.46
N GLN A 380 -4.65 -5.09 31.30
CA GLN A 380 -3.79 -5.05 30.11
C GLN A 380 -3.58 -3.62 29.62
N THR A 381 -2.54 -3.45 28.81
CA THR A 381 -2.26 -2.18 28.13
C THR A 381 -2.46 -2.35 26.63
N VAL A 382 -3.30 -1.49 26.07
CA VAL A 382 -3.62 -1.45 24.64
C VAL A 382 -3.12 -0.15 24.05
N VAL A 383 -2.42 -0.21 22.91
CA VAL A 383 -1.98 0.99 22.18
C VAL A 383 -2.88 1.19 20.95
N PHE A 384 -3.20 2.43 20.66
CA PHE A 384 -3.98 2.81 19.49
C PHE A 384 -3.28 3.91 18.71
N PHE A 385 -3.04 3.65 17.44
CA PHE A 385 -2.42 4.56 16.47
C PHE A 385 -3.44 5.15 15.48
N GLY A 386 -4.73 4.88 15.69
CA GLY A 386 -5.80 5.37 14.83
C GLY A 386 -6.27 6.77 15.23
N ASP A 387 -7.40 7.17 14.66
CA ASP A 387 -8.01 8.48 14.85
C ASP A 387 -8.61 8.61 16.26
N LEU A 388 -7.95 9.41 17.10
CA LEU A 388 -8.40 9.64 18.49
C LEU A 388 -9.65 10.51 18.58
N GLU A 389 -9.90 11.38 17.61
CA GLU A 389 -11.10 12.23 17.57
C GLU A 389 -12.33 11.36 17.28
N LYS A 390 -12.20 10.43 16.32
CA LYS A 390 -13.27 9.45 16.05
C LYS A 390 -13.53 8.55 17.25
N LEU A 391 -12.50 8.10 17.97
CA LEU A 391 -12.67 7.31 19.19
C LEU A 391 -13.39 8.13 20.28
N GLY A 392 -13.02 9.39 20.47
CA GLY A 392 -13.66 10.29 21.42
C GLY A 392 -15.13 10.49 21.08
N ALA A 393 -15.45 10.84 19.82
CA ALA A 393 -16.82 10.99 19.36
C ALA A 393 -17.66 9.72 19.55
N PHE A 394 -17.09 8.54 19.26
CA PHE A 394 -17.75 7.25 19.50
C PHE A 394 -18.03 7.00 20.98
N LEU A 395 -17.10 7.34 21.88
CA LEU A 395 -17.32 7.20 23.32
C LEU A 395 -18.42 8.14 23.82
N ASP A 396 -18.43 9.38 23.34
CA ASP A 396 -19.44 10.38 23.70
C ASP A 396 -20.82 10.00 23.19
N GLU A 397 -20.91 9.48 21.98
CA GLU A 397 -22.16 8.96 21.40
C GLU A 397 -22.71 7.77 22.21
N LYS A 398 -21.84 6.81 22.54
CA LYS A 398 -22.24 5.54 23.17
C LYS A 398 -22.51 5.67 24.68
N TYR A 399 -21.76 6.50 25.38
CA TYR A 399 -21.76 6.59 26.85
C TYR A 399 -22.15 7.96 27.39
N GLY A 400 -22.33 8.95 26.52
CA GLY A 400 -22.70 10.32 26.87
C GLY A 400 -21.53 11.30 26.71
N VAL A 401 -21.88 12.55 26.43
CA VAL A 401 -20.92 13.64 26.21
C VAL A 401 -20.00 13.80 27.43
N GLY A 402 -18.69 13.95 27.20
CA GLY A 402 -17.64 14.05 28.20
C GLY A 402 -17.00 12.71 28.57
N SER A 403 -17.40 11.59 27.96
CA SER A 403 -16.83 10.26 28.21
C SER A 403 -15.35 10.18 27.83
N GLU A 404 -14.93 10.85 26.75
CA GLU A 404 -13.52 10.96 26.38
C GLU A 404 -12.70 11.60 27.52
N GLU A 405 -13.17 12.71 28.10
CA GLU A 405 -12.50 13.42 29.20
C GLU A 405 -12.40 12.55 30.44
N VAL A 406 -13.47 11.84 30.79
CA VAL A 406 -13.51 10.89 31.92
C VAL A 406 -12.49 9.77 31.74
N LEU A 407 -12.33 9.25 30.51
CA LEU A 407 -11.34 8.22 30.19
C LEU A 407 -9.91 8.74 30.38
N TYR A 408 -9.60 9.92 29.86
CA TYR A 408 -8.27 10.53 30.03
C TYR A 408 -7.99 11.03 31.44
N ALA A 409 -9.02 11.30 32.21
CA ALA A 409 -8.89 11.59 33.68
C ALA A 409 -8.64 10.32 34.52
N GLY A 410 -8.60 9.15 33.93
CA GLY A 410 -8.35 7.86 34.60
C GLY A 410 -9.54 7.34 35.40
N LYS A 411 -10.75 7.79 35.10
CA LYS A 411 -12.02 7.43 35.75
C LYS A 411 -12.96 6.64 34.82
N GLY A 412 -12.43 6.14 33.71
CA GLY A 412 -13.21 5.40 32.72
C GLY A 412 -13.78 4.08 33.27
N ASN A 413 -14.95 3.73 32.78
CA ASN A 413 -15.59 2.43 33.00
C ASN A 413 -16.39 2.05 31.72
N PHE A 414 -15.72 2.03 30.58
CA PHE A 414 -16.35 1.90 29.28
C PHE A 414 -16.07 0.51 28.67
N PRO A 415 -17.07 -0.40 28.70
CA PRO A 415 -16.91 -1.73 28.09
C PRO A 415 -16.96 -1.65 26.57
N LEU A 416 -15.87 -2.05 25.91
CA LEU A 416 -15.75 -2.10 24.44
C LEU A 416 -15.39 -3.51 23.96
N SER A 417 -15.79 -3.82 22.73
CA SER A 417 -15.22 -4.92 21.97
C SER A 417 -14.07 -4.35 21.12
N VAL A 418 -12.95 -5.05 21.10
CA VAL A 418 -11.73 -4.57 20.43
C VAL A 418 -11.21 -5.61 19.48
N VAL A 419 -10.85 -5.18 18.27
CA VAL A 419 -10.01 -5.93 17.34
C VAL A 419 -8.58 -5.44 17.50
N TYR A 420 -7.63 -6.37 17.65
CA TYR A 420 -6.26 -6.03 17.97
C TYR A 420 -5.26 -6.97 17.29
N GLN A 421 -4.03 -6.49 17.18
CA GLN A 421 -2.85 -7.27 16.81
C GLN A 421 -1.97 -7.48 18.03
N VAL A 422 -1.25 -8.60 18.04
CA VAL A 422 -0.19 -8.89 19.03
C VAL A 422 1.15 -8.61 18.39
N SER A 423 2.01 -7.91 19.11
CA SER A 423 3.40 -7.67 18.72
C SER A 423 4.32 -7.69 19.95
N GLN A 424 5.61 -7.75 19.71
CA GLN A 424 6.62 -7.52 20.75
C GLN A 424 7.14 -6.09 20.65
N ASN A 425 7.24 -5.41 21.77
CA ASN A 425 7.85 -4.09 21.86
C ASN A 425 9.08 -4.14 22.77
N THR A 426 10.22 -3.78 22.22
CA THR A 426 11.48 -3.69 22.99
C THR A 426 11.76 -2.23 23.31
N TYR A 427 11.72 -1.91 24.58
CA TYR A 427 12.04 -0.58 25.07
C TYR A 427 13.07 -0.66 26.21
N LYS A 428 14.19 0.06 26.08
CA LYS A 428 15.32 0.06 27.05
C LYS A 428 15.81 -1.36 27.40
N GLY A 429 15.85 -2.27 26.41
CA GLY A 429 16.32 -3.65 26.58
C GLY A 429 15.30 -4.61 27.20
N LYS A 430 14.09 -4.16 27.52
CA LYS A 430 13.00 -5.02 27.98
C LYS A 430 12.01 -5.26 26.83
N THR A 431 11.78 -6.51 26.50
CA THR A 431 10.80 -6.93 25.50
C THR A 431 9.51 -7.35 26.21
N GLU A 432 8.38 -6.81 25.80
CA GLU A 432 7.06 -7.12 26.37
C GLU A 432 6.04 -7.28 25.23
N VAL A 433 5.02 -8.08 25.48
CA VAL A 433 3.84 -8.18 24.59
C VAL A 433 3.16 -6.82 24.50
N GLN A 434 2.83 -6.41 23.30
CA GLN A 434 2.08 -5.20 23.02
C GLN A 434 0.80 -5.55 22.25
N PHE A 435 -0.34 -5.10 22.74
CA PHE A 435 -1.63 -5.17 22.06
C PHE A 435 -1.86 -3.86 21.31
N VAL A 436 -1.99 -3.95 19.97
CA VAL A 436 -2.23 -2.79 19.11
C VAL A 436 -3.66 -2.84 18.61
N MET A 437 -4.52 -1.96 19.16
CA MET A 437 -5.91 -1.84 18.74
C MET A 437 -6.00 -1.39 17.28
N GLN A 438 -6.80 -2.09 16.49
CA GLN A 438 -7.06 -1.82 15.08
C GLN A 438 -8.48 -1.29 14.86
N ASN A 439 -9.44 -1.81 15.65
CA ASN A 439 -10.84 -1.40 15.56
C ASN A 439 -11.54 -1.61 16.92
N TYR A 440 -12.71 -0.99 17.08
CA TYR A 440 -13.51 -1.03 18.30
C TYR A 440 -15.02 -0.93 17.98
N CYS A 441 -15.86 -1.41 18.87
CA CYS A 441 -17.32 -1.27 18.82
C CYS A 441 -17.98 -1.36 20.21
#